data_f8b3cb4310c1117fe9441b0220cbcc38
#
_entry.id   f8b3cb4310c1117fe9441b0220cbcc38
#
_cell.length_a   1.000
_cell.length_b   1.000
_cell.length_c   1.000
_cell.angle_alpha   90.00
_cell.angle_beta   90.00
_cell.angle_gamma   90.00
#
_symmetry.space_group_name_H-M   'P 1'
#
loop_
_entity.id
_entity.type
_entity.pdbx_description
1 polymer ?
#
loop_
_entity_poly.entity_id
_entity_poly.type
_entity_poly.pdbx_seq_one_letter_code
_entity_poly.pdbx_strand_id
1 'polypeptide(L)'
;MTRRAVLGGGSGFLGTALKEALEADGYQVSVIGRNGPDARWDDPSAILRLVDGADLLIGLAGKAIDCRFTDANREEFLRSRLDTTRALHEAVEKAENPPAVWMNASSATIYRYALDRAQTEADTEFDTGFSPDVALAWEEEFFRGELPGTRRVAMRITIVLGDGAATDLFFRLARWGIGGTQFDGWWFPHRRYRGIGPHPTEPEQPLGKRSKGRQKFSWIHIDDLVGAVRFVRDDLSIEGPVNFSAPTQTDNRGLMATLRRVVGMPFGLPSWRFMLEPAMWVLRKEPELVLKSRWVAPQVLADAGYDFAYPELEPALRDVWEQSRR
;
A
#
# COMPACT_ATOMS: atom_id res chain seq x y z
N MET A 1 6.91 25.83 19.94
CA MET A 1 5.71 24.97 20.19
C MET A 1 6.08 23.55 19.76
N THR A 2 5.59 22.53 20.45
CA THR A 2 5.83 21.14 20.07
C THR A 2 4.98 20.83 18.84
N ARG A 3 5.57 20.28 17.77
CA ARG A 3 4.84 19.86 16.57
C ARG A 3 3.96 18.67 16.89
N ARG A 4 2.73 18.64 16.33
CA ARG A 4 1.73 17.61 16.59
C ARG A 4 1.42 16.83 15.31
N ALA A 5 1.42 15.50 15.40
CA ALA A 5 1.01 14.64 14.30
C ALA A 5 -0.12 13.70 14.75
N VAL A 6 -1.07 13.44 13.86
CA VAL A 6 -2.19 12.51 14.11
C VAL A 6 -2.11 11.37 13.11
N LEU A 7 -2.09 10.13 13.62
CA LEU A 7 -2.12 8.91 12.82
C LEU A 7 -3.48 8.23 12.91
N GLY A 8 -4.25 8.24 11.84
CA GLY A 8 -5.44 7.41 11.69
C GLY A 8 -5.07 5.99 11.31
N GLY A 9 -5.12 5.03 12.26
CA GLY A 9 -4.72 3.63 12.02
C GLY A 9 -3.26 3.32 12.35
N GLY A 10 -2.70 3.94 13.37
CA GLY A 10 -1.29 3.85 13.76
C GLY A 10 -0.80 2.52 14.35
N SER A 11 -1.65 1.51 14.57
CA SER A 11 -1.28 0.23 15.20
C SER A 11 -0.78 -0.85 14.24
N GLY A 12 -0.79 -0.60 12.94
CA GLY A 12 -0.30 -1.53 11.91
C GLY A 12 1.18 -1.36 11.61
N PHE A 13 1.73 -2.22 10.75
CA PHE A 13 3.14 -2.20 10.33
C PHE A 13 3.62 -0.80 9.91
N LEU A 14 2.93 -0.14 8.96
CA LEU A 14 3.28 1.21 8.52
C LEU A 14 3.08 2.27 9.63
N GLY A 15 2.00 2.13 10.39
CA GLY A 15 1.67 3.07 11.45
C GLY A 15 2.70 3.07 12.58
N THR A 16 3.22 1.91 12.96
CA THR A 16 4.29 1.78 13.97
C THR A 16 5.57 2.45 13.48
N ALA A 17 6.03 2.13 12.26
CA ALA A 17 7.23 2.71 11.69
C ALA A 17 7.13 4.25 11.55
N LEU A 18 5.98 4.75 11.08
CA LEU A 18 5.77 6.20 10.96
C LEU A 18 5.67 6.89 12.32
N LYS A 19 5.03 6.24 13.31
CA LYS A 19 4.96 6.79 14.67
C LYS A 19 6.36 6.98 15.26
N GLU A 20 7.18 5.92 15.25
CA GLU A 20 8.55 5.96 15.75
C GLU A 20 9.39 7.03 15.04
N ALA A 21 9.27 7.12 13.71
CA ALA A 21 10.00 8.10 12.93
C ALA A 21 9.59 9.55 13.24
N LEU A 22 8.29 9.81 13.40
CA LEU A 22 7.77 11.15 13.72
C LEU A 22 8.10 11.54 15.16
N GLU A 23 8.06 10.61 16.12
CA GLU A 23 8.52 10.85 17.50
C GLU A 23 10.02 11.19 17.55
N ALA A 24 10.84 10.48 16.76
CA ALA A 24 12.27 10.80 16.60
C ALA A 24 12.50 12.19 15.97
N ASP A 25 11.60 12.65 15.10
CA ASP A 25 11.61 13.99 14.51
C ASP A 25 11.09 15.08 15.49
N GLY A 26 10.71 14.70 16.72
CA GLY A 26 10.23 15.62 17.77
C GLY A 26 8.74 15.96 17.69
N TYR A 27 7.94 15.17 16.99
CA TYR A 27 6.47 15.31 17.02
C TYR A 27 5.89 14.65 18.27
N GLN A 28 4.86 15.27 18.82
CA GLN A 28 3.90 14.58 19.69
C GLN A 28 2.91 13.85 18.79
N VAL A 29 2.94 12.51 18.80
CA VAL A 29 2.12 11.68 17.93
C VAL A 29 0.91 11.16 18.68
N SER A 30 -0.29 11.42 18.15
CA SER A 30 -1.56 10.86 18.64
C SER A 30 -2.12 9.84 17.65
N VAL A 31 -2.73 8.76 18.15
CA VAL A 31 -3.22 7.65 17.36
C VAL A 31 -4.73 7.47 17.49
N ILE A 32 -5.42 7.54 16.35
CA ILE A 32 -6.84 7.19 16.22
C ILE A 32 -6.94 5.74 15.75
N GLY A 33 -7.73 4.92 16.41
CA GLY A 33 -7.88 3.52 16.05
C GLY A 33 -9.16 2.87 16.56
N ARG A 34 -9.37 1.59 16.24
CA ARG A 34 -10.49 0.82 16.80
C ARG A 34 -10.40 0.71 18.34
N ASN A 35 -9.19 0.55 18.82
CA ASN A 35 -8.80 0.57 20.23
C ASN A 35 -7.66 1.59 20.43
N GLY A 36 -7.75 2.72 19.72
CA GLY A 36 -6.70 3.74 19.76
C GLY A 36 -6.50 4.30 21.15
N PRO A 37 -5.26 4.56 21.57
CA PRO A 37 -4.97 5.09 22.89
C PRO A 37 -5.51 6.51 23.08
N ASP A 38 -5.55 7.32 22.00
CA ASP A 38 -5.88 8.75 22.11
C ASP A 38 -7.30 9.07 21.64
N ALA A 39 -7.80 8.36 20.61
CA ALA A 39 -9.19 8.43 20.17
C ALA A 39 -9.63 7.15 19.46
N ARG A 40 -10.94 6.90 19.49
CA ARG A 40 -11.59 5.81 18.75
C ARG A 40 -12.34 6.36 17.54
N TRP A 41 -12.55 5.51 16.51
CA TRP A 41 -13.31 5.90 15.33
C TRP A 41 -14.78 6.24 15.57
N ASP A 42 -15.35 5.76 16.68
CA ASP A 42 -16.72 6.03 17.11
C ASP A 42 -16.87 7.26 18.02
N ASP A 43 -15.78 8.05 18.19
CA ASP A 43 -15.79 9.32 18.96
C ASP A 43 -15.36 10.52 18.07
N PRO A 44 -16.28 11.10 17.28
CA PRO A 44 -15.98 12.24 16.41
C PRO A 44 -15.44 13.45 17.18
N SER A 45 -15.87 13.64 18.43
CA SER A 45 -15.42 14.76 19.25
C SER A 45 -13.96 14.62 19.67
N ALA A 46 -13.53 13.41 20.02
CA ALA A 46 -12.12 13.15 20.31
C ALA A 46 -11.25 13.27 19.04
N ILE A 47 -11.73 12.77 17.90
CA ILE A 47 -11.03 12.91 16.61
C ILE A 47 -10.83 14.40 16.29
N LEU A 48 -11.87 15.22 16.37
CA LEU A 48 -11.78 16.67 16.13
C LEU A 48 -10.76 17.34 17.06
N ARG A 49 -10.79 17.05 18.36
CA ARG A 49 -9.80 17.61 19.32
C ARG A 49 -8.36 17.26 19.00
N LEU A 50 -8.10 16.09 18.41
CA LEU A 50 -6.74 15.70 18.01
C LEU A 50 -6.32 16.39 16.71
N VAL A 51 -7.23 16.49 15.74
CA VAL A 51 -6.97 17.05 14.41
C VAL A 51 -6.83 18.56 14.46
N ASP A 52 -7.62 19.25 15.29
CA ASP A 52 -7.54 20.70 15.44
C ASP A 52 -6.21 21.13 16.06
N GLY A 53 -5.47 21.95 15.31
CA GLY A 53 -4.12 22.38 15.65
C GLY A 53 -3.03 21.30 15.47
N ALA A 54 -3.28 20.22 14.74
CA ALA A 54 -2.23 19.30 14.31
C ALA A 54 -1.48 19.89 13.11
N ASP A 55 -0.16 19.68 13.06
CA ASP A 55 0.67 20.09 11.90
C ASP A 55 0.59 19.09 10.75
N LEU A 56 0.40 17.80 11.10
CA LEU A 56 0.39 16.67 10.16
C LEU A 56 -0.71 15.69 10.52
N LEU A 57 -1.50 15.30 9.51
CA LEU A 57 -2.46 14.20 9.58
C LEU A 57 -2.08 13.11 8.60
N ILE A 58 -2.01 11.84 9.06
CA ILE A 58 -1.75 10.68 8.18
C ILE A 58 -2.86 9.64 8.38
N GLY A 59 -3.64 9.38 7.34
CA GLY A 59 -4.66 8.34 7.31
C GLY A 59 -4.11 7.02 6.76
N LEU A 60 -4.01 5.99 7.60
CA LEU A 60 -3.52 4.66 7.25
C LEU A 60 -4.57 3.57 7.48
N ALA A 61 -5.74 3.95 7.99
CA ALA A 61 -6.74 3.00 8.44
C ALA A 61 -7.37 2.23 7.28
N GLY A 62 -7.45 0.93 7.47
CA GLY A 62 -8.10 0.01 6.53
C GLY A 62 -7.93 -1.43 6.97
N LYS A 63 -8.88 -2.28 6.60
CA LYS A 63 -8.73 -3.73 6.78
C LYS A 63 -7.52 -4.23 6.00
N ALA A 64 -6.69 -5.07 6.62
CA ALA A 64 -5.54 -5.68 5.97
C ALA A 64 -5.96 -6.49 4.74
N ILE A 65 -5.17 -6.40 3.66
CA ILE A 65 -5.45 -7.05 2.37
C ILE A 65 -5.10 -8.54 2.37
N ASP A 66 -4.44 -9.03 3.38
CA ASP A 66 -3.97 -10.42 3.51
C ASP A 66 -5.09 -11.41 3.89
N CYS A 67 -6.28 -11.19 3.40
CA CYS A 67 -7.46 -12.04 3.64
C CYS A 67 -8.14 -12.47 2.34
N ARG A 68 -9.02 -13.48 2.41
CA ARG A 68 -9.86 -13.90 1.27
C ARG A 68 -10.93 -12.85 0.99
N PHE A 69 -11.24 -12.63 -0.29
CA PHE A 69 -12.30 -11.73 -0.74
C PHE A 69 -13.69 -12.40 -0.64
N THR A 70 -14.06 -12.81 0.58
CA THR A 70 -15.46 -13.18 0.88
C THR A 70 -16.33 -11.93 0.87
N ASP A 71 -17.65 -12.09 0.72
CA ASP A 71 -18.56 -10.93 0.67
C ASP A 71 -18.40 -10.05 1.93
N ALA A 72 -18.35 -10.65 3.12
CA ALA A 72 -18.12 -9.93 4.37
C ALA A 72 -16.76 -9.20 4.43
N ASN A 73 -15.69 -9.84 3.96
CA ASN A 73 -14.38 -9.21 3.92
C ASN A 73 -14.33 -8.08 2.89
N ARG A 74 -14.97 -8.23 1.73
CA ARG A 74 -15.05 -7.20 0.70
C ARG A 74 -15.80 -5.97 1.19
N GLU A 75 -16.93 -6.17 1.85
CA GLU A 75 -17.71 -5.09 2.46
C GLU A 75 -16.89 -4.35 3.52
N GLU A 76 -16.28 -5.08 4.45
CA GLU A 76 -15.46 -4.45 5.49
C GLU A 76 -14.19 -3.81 4.92
N PHE A 77 -13.61 -4.36 3.85
CA PHE A 77 -12.45 -3.81 3.17
C PHE A 77 -12.75 -2.42 2.58
N LEU A 78 -13.90 -2.26 1.93
CA LEU A 78 -14.38 -0.98 1.43
C LEU A 78 -14.77 -0.04 2.58
N ARG A 79 -15.67 -0.48 3.45
CA ARG A 79 -16.23 0.33 4.53
C ARG A 79 -15.15 0.86 5.46
N SER A 80 -14.18 0.01 5.88
CA SER A 80 -13.12 0.45 6.80
C SER A 80 -12.27 1.58 6.24
N ARG A 81 -12.17 1.72 4.93
CA ARG A 81 -11.44 2.82 4.27
C ARG A 81 -12.29 4.07 4.15
N LEU A 82 -13.49 3.92 3.61
CA LEU A 82 -14.37 5.06 3.38
C LEU A 82 -14.80 5.71 4.70
N ASP A 83 -15.23 4.91 5.70
CA ASP A 83 -15.73 5.45 6.97
C ASP A 83 -14.63 6.17 7.75
N THR A 84 -13.42 5.62 7.79
CA THR A 84 -12.31 6.27 8.51
C THR A 84 -11.81 7.52 7.78
N THR A 85 -11.77 7.51 6.46
CA THR A 85 -11.40 8.70 5.66
C THR A 85 -12.44 9.80 5.81
N ARG A 86 -13.74 9.43 5.80
CA ARG A 86 -14.84 10.36 6.04
C ARG A 86 -14.77 10.99 7.43
N ALA A 87 -14.49 10.20 8.47
CA ALA A 87 -14.35 10.70 9.83
C ALA A 87 -13.19 11.71 9.96
N LEU A 88 -12.06 11.45 9.28
CA LEU A 88 -10.95 12.41 9.24
C LEU A 88 -11.32 13.65 8.43
N HIS A 89 -11.99 13.50 7.30
CA HIS A 89 -12.45 14.61 6.46
C HIS A 89 -13.36 15.56 7.24
N GLU A 90 -14.36 15.02 7.94
CA GLU A 90 -15.28 15.80 8.76
C GLU A 90 -14.58 16.51 9.92
N ALA A 91 -13.53 15.90 10.49
CA ALA A 91 -12.73 16.53 11.53
C ALA A 91 -11.89 17.69 10.97
N VAL A 92 -11.24 17.52 9.81
CA VAL A 92 -10.48 18.59 9.15
C VAL A 92 -11.39 19.75 8.75
N GLU A 93 -12.57 19.45 8.19
CA GLU A 93 -13.57 20.46 7.77
C GLU A 93 -14.07 21.30 8.96
N LYS A 94 -14.20 20.69 10.15
CA LYS A 94 -14.70 21.35 11.36
C LYS A 94 -13.62 21.98 12.23
N ALA A 95 -12.35 21.71 11.95
CA ALA A 95 -11.24 22.23 12.74
C ALA A 95 -11.10 23.75 12.57
N GLU A 96 -10.87 24.46 13.66
CA GLU A 96 -10.57 25.90 13.62
C GLU A 96 -9.15 26.14 13.05
N ASN A 97 -8.23 25.22 13.35
CA ASN A 97 -6.85 25.22 12.87
C ASN A 97 -6.56 23.89 12.19
N PRO A 98 -6.99 23.69 10.94
CA PRO A 98 -6.83 22.41 10.25
C PRO A 98 -5.35 22.10 10.00
N PRO A 99 -4.97 20.82 9.90
CA PRO A 99 -3.59 20.42 9.63
C PRO A 99 -3.13 20.96 8.27
N ALA A 100 -1.89 21.51 8.23
CA ALA A 100 -1.31 22.04 7.00
C ALA A 100 -1.18 20.98 5.90
N VAL A 101 -0.98 19.72 6.27
CA VAL A 101 -0.90 18.60 5.33
C VAL A 101 -1.65 17.37 5.86
N TRP A 102 -2.46 16.78 4.99
CA TRP A 102 -3.09 15.49 5.19
C TRP A 102 -2.63 14.51 4.12
N MET A 103 -1.89 13.48 4.54
CA MET A 103 -1.51 12.34 3.70
C MET A 103 -2.45 11.18 3.98
N ASN A 104 -3.01 10.57 2.94
CA ASN A 104 -3.85 9.39 3.11
C ASN A 104 -3.31 8.21 2.33
N ALA A 105 -3.29 7.04 2.94
CA ALA A 105 -2.91 5.84 2.22
C ALA A 105 -3.87 5.59 1.05
N SER A 106 -3.31 5.16 -0.05
CA SER A 106 -3.95 4.62 -1.22
C SER A 106 -3.15 3.41 -1.69
N SER A 107 -3.40 2.89 -2.87
CA SER A 107 -2.72 1.70 -3.35
C SER A 107 -2.37 1.80 -4.84
N ALA A 108 -1.15 1.47 -5.18
CA ALA A 108 -0.72 1.31 -6.57
C ALA A 108 -1.48 0.20 -7.34
N THR A 109 -2.37 -0.54 -6.68
CA THR A 109 -3.27 -1.50 -7.34
C THR A 109 -4.30 -0.85 -8.26
N ILE A 110 -4.49 0.47 -8.13
CA ILE A 110 -5.33 1.29 -9.00
C ILE A 110 -4.93 1.20 -10.47
N TYR A 111 -3.63 1.06 -10.76
CA TYR A 111 -3.11 1.03 -12.12
C TYR A 111 -3.42 -0.26 -12.86
N ARG A 112 -3.57 -0.16 -14.18
CA ARG A 112 -3.83 -1.29 -15.06
C ARG A 112 -2.74 -2.37 -15.00
N TYR A 113 -3.05 -3.56 -15.47
CA TYR A 113 -2.07 -4.60 -15.69
C TYR A 113 -1.10 -4.19 -16.82
N ALA A 114 0.17 -3.95 -16.51
CA ALA A 114 1.15 -3.44 -17.47
C ALA A 114 2.36 -4.40 -17.63
N LEU A 115 2.74 -4.62 -18.89
CA LEU A 115 4.00 -5.29 -19.29
C LEU A 115 4.78 -4.45 -20.31
N ASP A 116 4.22 -3.35 -20.76
CA ASP A 116 4.68 -2.48 -21.84
C ASP A 116 5.43 -1.25 -21.31
N ARG A 117 4.91 -0.57 -20.31
CA ARG A 117 5.52 0.60 -19.68
C ARG A 117 5.16 0.74 -18.21
N ALA A 118 5.98 1.46 -17.46
CA ALA A 118 5.65 1.88 -16.10
C ALA A 118 4.48 2.88 -16.11
N GLN A 119 3.67 2.84 -15.06
CA GLN A 119 2.61 3.80 -14.81
C GLN A 119 3.13 4.87 -13.84
N THR A 120 2.88 6.12 -14.15
CA THR A 120 3.22 7.29 -13.34
C THR A 120 1.97 7.90 -12.73
N GLU A 121 2.10 8.92 -11.92
CA GLU A 121 0.97 9.64 -11.33
C GLU A 121 0.09 10.35 -12.37
N ALA A 122 0.66 10.70 -13.53
CA ALA A 122 -0.07 11.31 -14.65
C ALA A 122 -0.93 10.32 -15.44
N ASP A 123 -0.75 9.01 -15.22
CA ASP A 123 -1.54 7.99 -15.91
C ASP A 123 -2.95 7.86 -15.33
N THR A 124 -3.93 7.86 -16.21
CA THR A 124 -5.37 7.69 -15.90
C THR A 124 -5.92 6.35 -16.36
N GLU A 125 -5.05 5.47 -16.89
CA GLU A 125 -5.41 4.11 -17.30
C GLU A 125 -5.50 3.21 -16.06
N PHE A 126 -6.63 3.26 -15.36
CA PHE A 126 -6.84 2.46 -14.17
C PHE A 126 -7.36 1.06 -14.52
N ASP A 127 -7.05 0.09 -13.66
CA ASP A 127 -7.57 -1.27 -13.74
C ASP A 127 -9.03 -1.32 -13.27
N THR A 128 -9.69 -2.44 -13.49
CA THR A 128 -11.06 -2.71 -13.06
C THR A 128 -11.11 -3.94 -12.16
N GLY A 129 -12.20 -4.08 -11.44
CA GLY A 129 -12.40 -5.17 -10.50
C GLY A 129 -12.25 -4.73 -9.03
N PHE A 130 -12.26 -5.68 -8.10
CA PHE A 130 -12.45 -5.38 -6.69
C PHE A 130 -11.38 -4.43 -6.11
N SER A 131 -10.12 -4.80 -6.19
CA SER A 131 -9.05 -4.04 -5.54
C SER A 131 -8.84 -2.65 -6.16
N PRO A 132 -8.85 -2.49 -7.51
CA PRO A 132 -8.78 -1.18 -8.13
C PRO A 132 -9.98 -0.28 -7.78
N ASP A 133 -11.21 -0.82 -7.88
CA ASP A 133 -12.42 -0.04 -7.60
C ASP A 133 -12.45 0.45 -6.14
N VAL A 134 -11.97 -0.36 -5.19
CA VAL A 134 -11.83 0.06 -3.79
C VAL A 134 -10.79 1.18 -3.65
N ALA A 135 -9.67 1.10 -4.35
CA ALA A 135 -8.64 2.14 -4.30
C ALA A 135 -9.14 3.45 -4.90
N LEU A 136 -9.86 3.38 -6.02
CA LEU A 136 -10.51 4.54 -6.66
C LEU A 136 -11.54 5.18 -5.74
N ALA A 137 -12.45 4.40 -5.17
CA ALA A 137 -13.45 4.91 -4.24
C ALA A 137 -12.81 5.53 -2.98
N TRP A 138 -11.67 4.99 -2.55
CA TRP A 138 -10.92 5.55 -1.42
C TRP A 138 -10.31 6.91 -1.75
N GLU A 139 -9.68 7.06 -2.93
CA GLU A 139 -9.16 8.36 -3.37
C GLU A 139 -10.28 9.36 -3.65
N GLU A 140 -11.43 8.93 -4.18
CA GLU A 140 -12.60 9.78 -4.39
C GLU A 140 -13.14 10.34 -3.06
N GLU A 141 -13.29 9.49 -2.03
CA GLU A 141 -13.69 9.95 -0.69
C GLU A 141 -12.65 10.89 -0.06
N PHE A 142 -11.35 10.60 -0.26
CA PHE A 142 -10.26 11.43 0.25
C PHE A 142 -10.20 12.81 -0.39
N PHE A 143 -10.39 12.90 -1.70
CA PHE A 143 -10.37 14.17 -2.43
C PHE A 143 -11.73 14.87 -2.50
N ARG A 144 -12.76 14.32 -1.84
CA ARG A 144 -14.08 14.93 -1.80
C ARG A 144 -14.03 16.37 -1.29
N GLY A 145 -14.75 17.28 -1.97
CA GLY A 145 -14.87 18.67 -1.59
C GLY A 145 -13.55 19.43 -1.51
N GLU A 146 -13.60 20.64 -1.00
CA GLU A 146 -12.42 21.47 -0.76
C GLU A 146 -12.13 21.59 0.73
N LEU A 147 -10.85 21.52 1.09
CA LEU A 147 -10.37 21.73 2.46
C LEU A 147 -9.34 22.87 2.43
N PRO A 148 -9.80 24.14 2.47
CA PRO A 148 -8.90 25.27 2.42
C PRO A 148 -7.89 25.24 3.58
N GLY A 149 -6.61 25.44 3.25
CA GLY A 149 -5.53 25.41 4.25
C GLY A 149 -4.96 24.03 4.52
N THR A 150 -5.52 22.95 3.95
CA THR A 150 -4.99 21.58 4.06
C THR A 150 -4.55 21.04 2.71
N ARG A 151 -3.25 20.88 2.51
CA ARG A 151 -2.69 20.20 1.34
C ARG A 151 -2.94 18.69 1.45
N ARG A 152 -3.48 18.08 0.40
CA ARG A 152 -3.85 16.66 0.40
C ARG A 152 -2.95 15.83 -0.51
N VAL A 153 -2.42 14.71 0.02
CA VAL A 153 -1.57 13.76 -0.73
C VAL A 153 -2.09 12.34 -0.58
N ALA A 154 -2.48 11.70 -1.68
CA ALA A 154 -2.84 10.29 -1.71
C ALA A 154 -1.58 9.45 -1.98
N MET A 155 -1.15 8.69 -0.98
CA MET A 155 0.03 7.83 -1.06
C MET A 155 -0.34 6.52 -1.79
N ARG A 156 -0.08 6.41 -3.09
CA ARG A 156 -0.26 5.17 -3.88
C ARG A 156 0.87 4.20 -3.58
N ILE A 157 0.73 3.48 -2.47
CA ILE A 157 1.76 2.61 -1.92
C ILE A 157 1.82 1.31 -2.71
N THR A 158 3.04 0.91 -3.12
CA THR A 158 3.36 -0.40 -3.69
C THR A 158 3.57 -1.44 -2.58
N ILE A 159 4.15 -2.61 -2.88
CA ILE A 159 4.43 -3.61 -1.85
C ILE A 159 5.58 -3.11 -0.97
N VAL A 160 5.32 -2.96 0.33
CA VAL A 160 6.33 -2.48 1.27
C VAL A 160 7.16 -3.67 1.77
N LEU A 161 8.47 -3.57 1.56
CA LEU A 161 9.46 -4.51 2.08
C LEU A 161 9.91 -4.04 3.47
N GLY A 162 9.77 -4.90 4.47
CA GLY A 162 10.11 -4.63 5.87
C GLY A 162 9.69 -5.81 6.74
N ASP A 163 9.68 -5.64 8.07
CA ASP A 163 9.23 -6.65 9.02
C ASP A 163 7.70 -6.79 9.00
N GLY A 164 7.20 -7.40 7.93
CA GLY A 164 5.76 -7.56 7.67
C GLY A 164 5.42 -8.90 7.05
N ALA A 165 4.17 -9.33 7.25
CA ALA A 165 3.67 -10.66 6.88
C ALA A 165 3.87 -11.03 5.40
N ALA A 166 3.90 -10.04 4.49
CA ALA A 166 4.13 -10.30 3.06
C ALA A 166 5.60 -10.67 2.78
N THR A 167 6.54 -9.92 3.34
CA THR A 167 7.98 -10.16 3.18
C THR A 167 8.40 -11.46 3.86
N ASP A 168 7.89 -11.74 5.04
CA ASP A 168 8.11 -13.01 5.76
C ASP A 168 7.65 -14.22 4.95
N LEU A 169 6.49 -14.11 4.30
CA LEU A 169 6.00 -15.18 3.44
C LEU A 169 6.97 -15.43 2.28
N PHE A 170 7.47 -14.39 1.63
CA PHE A 170 8.44 -14.52 0.55
C PHE A 170 9.72 -15.20 1.00
N PHE A 171 10.28 -14.82 2.15
CA PHE A 171 11.49 -15.44 2.69
C PHE A 171 11.26 -16.91 3.06
N ARG A 172 10.13 -17.24 3.69
CA ARG A 172 9.80 -18.64 4.03
C ARG A 172 9.67 -19.51 2.79
N LEU A 173 8.94 -19.04 1.77
CA LEU A 173 8.80 -19.76 0.50
C LEU A 173 10.16 -19.98 -0.18
N ALA A 174 11.01 -18.97 -0.20
CA ALA A 174 12.34 -19.06 -0.75
C ALA A 174 13.20 -20.09 0.01
N ARG A 175 13.22 -20.03 1.34
CA ARG A 175 13.99 -20.99 2.20
C ARG A 175 13.57 -22.43 2.05
N TRP A 176 12.29 -22.69 1.79
CA TRP A 176 11.77 -24.05 1.61
C TRP A 176 11.95 -24.59 0.20
N GLY A 177 12.66 -23.86 -0.68
CA GLY A 177 12.89 -24.29 -2.06
C GLY A 177 11.65 -24.22 -2.95
N ILE A 178 10.55 -23.61 -2.50
CA ILE A 178 9.33 -23.36 -3.28
C ILE A 178 9.25 -21.90 -3.76
N GLY A 179 10.32 -21.15 -3.60
CA GLY A 179 10.50 -19.78 -4.10
C GLY A 179 10.92 -19.71 -5.56
N GLY A 180 10.34 -20.53 -6.43
CA GLY A 180 10.52 -20.44 -7.88
C GLY A 180 9.58 -19.44 -8.52
N THR A 181 9.75 -19.22 -9.83
CA THR A 181 8.88 -18.33 -10.61
C THR A 181 7.42 -18.72 -10.47
N GLN A 182 6.59 -17.75 -10.18
CA GLN A 182 5.14 -17.90 -10.11
C GLN A 182 4.53 -17.55 -11.46
N PHE A 183 3.88 -18.52 -12.08
CA PHE A 183 3.28 -18.34 -13.40
C PHE A 183 1.81 -17.96 -13.27
N ASP A 184 1.48 -16.82 -13.85
CA ASP A 184 0.11 -16.43 -14.16
C ASP A 184 -0.48 -17.35 -15.26
N GLY A 185 -1.75 -17.22 -15.56
CA GLY A 185 -2.42 -17.96 -16.61
C GLY A 185 -3.91 -17.98 -16.40
N TRP A 186 -4.57 -18.80 -17.22
CA TRP A 186 -6.02 -18.91 -17.15
C TRP A 186 -6.50 -19.49 -15.80
N TRP A 187 -7.59 -18.92 -15.30
CA TRP A 187 -8.34 -19.43 -14.15
C TRP A 187 -9.83 -19.13 -14.34
N PHE A 188 -10.66 -19.82 -13.58
CA PHE A 188 -12.10 -19.62 -13.65
C PHE A 188 -12.48 -18.21 -13.19
N PRO A 189 -13.38 -17.50 -13.94
CA PRO A 189 -13.98 -16.27 -13.46
C PRO A 189 -14.66 -16.49 -12.12
N HIS A 190 -14.48 -15.57 -11.19
CA HIS A 190 -15.12 -15.68 -9.89
C HIS A 190 -15.61 -14.31 -9.42
N ARG A 191 -16.86 -14.25 -8.92
CA ARG A 191 -17.51 -13.02 -8.47
C ARG A 191 -16.69 -12.21 -7.44
N ARG A 192 -15.81 -12.87 -6.68
CA ARG A 192 -14.96 -12.22 -5.67
C ARG A 192 -13.99 -11.17 -6.25
N TYR A 193 -13.68 -11.26 -7.53
CA TYR A 193 -12.80 -10.31 -8.22
C TYR A 193 -13.53 -9.18 -8.92
N ARG A 194 -14.87 -9.27 -9.03
CA ARG A 194 -15.67 -8.19 -9.61
C ARG A 194 -15.58 -6.93 -8.75
N GLY A 195 -15.76 -5.79 -9.37
CA GLY A 195 -15.78 -4.50 -8.74
C GLY A 195 -16.83 -4.33 -7.66
N ILE A 196 -17.00 -3.12 -7.20
CA ILE A 196 -17.94 -2.73 -6.14
C ILE A 196 -19.21 -2.10 -6.73
N GLY A 197 -20.24 -1.93 -5.90
CA GLY A 197 -21.49 -1.25 -6.26
C GLY A 197 -22.49 -2.13 -6.99
N PRO A 198 -23.61 -1.52 -7.44
CA PRO A 198 -24.73 -2.23 -8.07
C PRO A 198 -24.42 -2.74 -9.49
N HIS A 199 -23.44 -2.12 -10.17
CA HIS A 199 -22.97 -2.50 -11.49
C HIS A 199 -21.46 -2.75 -11.44
N PRO A 200 -21.01 -3.87 -10.80
CA PRO A 200 -19.60 -4.12 -10.56
C PRO A 200 -18.85 -4.33 -11.86
N THR A 201 -17.68 -3.71 -11.97
CA THR A 201 -16.76 -3.91 -13.08
C THR A 201 -16.26 -5.35 -13.13
N GLU A 202 -15.98 -5.86 -14.31
CA GLU A 202 -15.25 -7.13 -14.46
C GLU A 202 -13.74 -6.85 -14.38
N PRO A 203 -12.96 -7.74 -13.76
CA PRO A 203 -11.52 -7.55 -13.70
C PRO A 203 -10.93 -7.57 -15.12
N GLU A 204 -10.15 -6.55 -15.45
CA GLU A 204 -9.49 -6.42 -16.75
C GLU A 204 -8.32 -7.41 -16.92
N GLN A 205 -7.95 -8.12 -15.86
CA GLN A 205 -6.95 -9.17 -15.97
C GLN A 205 -7.38 -10.18 -17.03
N PRO A 206 -6.66 -10.25 -18.15
CA PRO A 206 -7.02 -11.19 -19.20
C PRO A 206 -6.90 -12.60 -18.63
N LEU A 207 -8.05 -13.22 -18.41
CA LEU A 207 -8.12 -14.65 -18.13
C LEU A 207 -7.47 -15.38 -19.29
N GLY A 208 -6.19 -15.65 -19.24
CA GLY A 208 -5.46 -16.28 -20.32
C GLY A 208 -4.17 -15.62 -20.75
N LYS A 209 -3.92 -14.35 -20.42
CA LYS A 209 -2.58 -13.79 -20.60
C LYS A 209 -1.58 -14.56 -19.74
N ARG A 210 -0.53 -15.00 -20.38
CA ARG A 210 0.60 -15.66 -19.73
C ARG A 210 1.82 -14.76 -19.86
N SER A 211 2.17 -14.06 -18.80
CA SER A 211 3.39 -13.26 -18.74
C SER A 211 4.64 -14.16 -18.73
N LYS A 212 4.46 -15.45 -18.47
CA LYS A 212 5.55 -16.43 -18.28
C LYS A 212 6.50 -16.00 -17.14
N GLY A 213 5.95 -15.42 -16.07
CA GLY A 213 6.71 -14.93 -14.92
C GLY A 213 7.33 -13.55 -15.13
N ARG A 214 6.93 -12.82 -16.18
CA ARG A 214 7.36 -11.43 -16.42
C ARG A 214 6.41 -10.38 -15.86
N GLN A 215 5.38 -10.81 -15.09
CA GLN A 215 4.53 -9.86 -14.37
C GLN A 215 5.42 -9.00 -13.46
N LYS A 216 5.23 -7.69 -13.56
CA LYS A 216 6.03 -6.71 -12.86
C LYS A 216 5.70 -6.66 -11.39
N PHE A 217 6.72 -6.43 -10.59
CA PHE A 217 6.66 -6.31 -9.15
C PHE A 217 7.24 -4.96 -8.75
N SER A 218 6.36 -4.04 -8.36
CA SER A 218 6.76 -2.75 -7.81
C SER A 218 6.72 -2.82 -6.29
N TRP A 219 7.73 -2.25 -5.67
CA TRP A 219 8.01 -2.35 -4.24
C TRP A 219 8.62 -1.05 -3.72
N ILE A 220 8.64 -0.88 -2.41
CA ILE A 220 9.37 0.17 -1.70
C ILE A 220 9.91 -0.41 -0.39
N HIS A 221 11.11 -0.02 0.03
CA HIS A 221 11.62 -0.35 1.36
C HIS A 221 10.89 0.48 2.43
N ILE A 222 10.72 -0.05 3.64
CA ILE A 222 10.03 0.67 4.73
C ILE A 222 10.73 1.99 5.07
N ASP A 223 12.05 2.03 5.07
CA ASP A 223 12.81 3.25 5.35
C ASP A 223 12.62 4.30 4.25
N ASP A 224 12.55 3.89 2.99
CA ASP A 224 12.23 4.79 1.88
C ASP A 224 10.78 5.29 1.93
N LEU A 225 9.85 4.45 2.39
CA LEU A 225 8.48 4.90 2.60
C LEU A 225 8.42 5.98 3.68
N VAL A 226 9.08 5.77 4.81
CA VAL A 226 9.19 6.74 5.91
C VAL A 226 9.91 8.01 5.44
N GLY A 227 11.03 7.85 4.73
CA GLY A 227 11.77 8.95 4.13
C GLY A 227 10.96 9.78 3.16
N ALA A 228 10.19 9.12 2.27
CA ALA A 228 9.30 9.78 1.32
C ALA A 228 8.15 10.53 2.02
N VAL A 229 7.59 9.98 3.11
CA VAL A 229 6.60 10.71 3.94
C VAL A 229 7.20 11.99 4.52
N ARG A 230 8.44 11.94 5.06
CA ARG A 230 9.16 13.12 5.55
C ARG A 230 9.39 14.14 4.44
N PHE A 231 9.87 13.66 3.29
CA PHE A 231 10.14 14.49 2.13
C PHE A 231 8.90 15.21 1.63
N VAL A 232 7.81 14.47 1.42
CA VAL A 232 6.51 15.02 0.99
C VAL A 232 5.92 15.97 2.05
N ARG A 233 6.12 15.69 3.35
CA ARG A 233 5.71 16.61 4.43
C ARG A 233 6.38 17.97 4.28
N ASP A 234 7.68 17.97 4.01
CA ASP A 234 8.51 19.17 4.01
C ASP A 234 8.49 19.93 2.68
N ASP A 235 8.20 19.25 1.56
CA ASP A 235 8.04 19.88 0.25
C ASP A 235 6.58 20.30 0.02
N LEU A 236 6.33 21.60 0.12
CA LEU A 236 5.00 22.18 -0.02
C LEU A 236 4.44 22.14 -1.45
N SER A 237 5.27 21.86 -2.45
CA SER A 237 4.85 21.81 -3.86
C SER A 237 4.20 20.48 -4.23
N ILE A 238 4.41 19.42 -3.42
CA ILE A 238 3.88 18.07 -3.70
C ILE A 238 2.45 17.94 -3.17
N GLU A 239 1.48 17.79 -4.06
CA GLU A 239 0.08 17.55 -3.75
C GLU A 239 -0.55 16.53 -4.70
N GLY A 240 -1.77 16.06 -4.39
CA GLY A 240 -2.46 15.07 -5.20
C GLY A 240 -1.95 13.64 -4.99
N PRO A 241 -2.12 12.74 -5.97
CA PRO A 241 -1.62 11.37 -5.89
C PRO A 241 -0.11 11.32 -6.07
N VAL A 242 0.57 10.52 -5.24
CA VAL A 242 2.02 10.28 -5.28
C VAL A 242 2.30 8.79 -5.19
N ASN A 243 3.13 8.26 -6.09
CA ASN A 243 3.54 6.86 -6.10
C ASN A 243 4.67 6.61 -5.09
N PHE A 244 4.34 5.88 -4.05
CA PHE A 244 5.32 5.39 -3.06
C PHE A 244 5.87 4.05 -3.56
N SER A 245 6.87 4.13 -4.44
CA SER A 245 7.51 2.99 -5.11
C SER A 245 9.01 3.23 -5.24
N ALA A 246 9.82 2.18 -5.19
CA ALA A 246 11.23 2.29 -5.53
C ALA A 246 11.41 2.66 -7.02
N PRO A 247 12.50 3.32 -7.40
CA PRO A 247 12.75 3.74 -8.78
C PRO A 247 13.01 2.55 -9.73
N THR A 248 13.55 1.44 -9.20
CA THR A 248 13.80 0.23 -9.96
C THR A 248 12.75 -0.83 -9.64
N GLN A 249 12.14 -1.38 -10.67
CA GLN A 249 11.19 -2.48 -10.55
C GLN A 249 11.78 -3.75 -11.15
N THR A 250 11.25 -4.88 -10.68
CA THR A 250 11.61 -6.19 -11.21
C THR A 250 10.39 -6.91 -11.77
N ASP A 251 10.59 -8.07 -12.34
CA ASP A 251 9.51 -9.01 -12.62
C ASP A 251 9.51 -10.14 -11.57
N ASN A 252 8.52 -11.02 -11.63
CA ASN A 252 8.41 -12.13 -10.68
C ASN A 252 9.62 -13.07 -10.75
N ARG A 253 10.22 -13.27 -11.93
CA ARG A 253 11.45 -14.09 -12.07
C ARG A 253 12.60 -13.46 -11.30
N GLY A 254 12.82 -12.16 -11.51
CA GLY A 254 13.87 -11.41 -10.83
C GLY A 254 13.66 -11.40 -9.31
N LEU A 255 12.44 -11.12 -8.86
CA LEU A 255 12.09 -11.18 -7.44
C LEU A 255 12.44 -12.53 -6.82
N MET A 256 11.95 -13.64 -7.41
CA MET A 256 12.16 -14.98 -6.86
C MET A 256 13.64 -15.40 -6.92
N ALA A 257 14.36 -15.01 -7.95
CA ALA A 257 15.80 -15.25 -8.06
C ALA A 257 16.58 -14.48 -6.97
N THR A 258 16.24 -13.21 -6.74
CA THR A 258 16.89 -12.38 -5.71
C THR A 258 16.58 -12.89 -4.31
N LEU A 259 15.32 -13.23 -4.02
CA LEU A 259 14.95 -13.85 -2.73
C LEU A 259 15.77 -15.10 -2.43
N ARG A 260 15.93 -16.01 -3.40
CA ARG A 260 16.75 -17.21 -3.21
C ARG A 260 18.21 -16.88 -2.94
N ARG A 261 18.80 -15.92 -3.66
CA ARG A 261 20.18 -15.47 -3.40
C ARG A 261 20.34 -14.94 -1.98
N VAL A 262 19.40 -14.12 -1.53
CA VAL A 262 19.42 -13.52 -0.20
C VAL A 262 19.36 -14.57 0.91
N VAL A 263 18.50 -15.59 0.75
CA VAL A 263 18.37 -16.65 1.77
C VAL A 263 19.36 -17.82 1.58
N GLY A 264 20.20 -17.78 0.53
CA GLY A 264 21.19 -18.83 0.23
C GLY A 264 20.60 -20.13 -0.34
N MET A 265 19.42 -20.09 -1.00
CA MET A 265 18.77 -21.27 -1.57
C MET A 265 19.12 -21.40 -3.07
N PRO A 266 19.80 -22.47 -3.51
CA PRO A 266 20.29 -22.59 -4.89
C PRO A 266 19.19 -22.91 -5.90
N PHE A 267 18.06 -23.45 -5.46
CA PHE A 267 16.95 -23.82 -6.36
C PHE A 267 15.62 -23.26 -5.86
N GLY A 268 14.62 -23.25 -6.75
CA GLY A 268 13.25 -22.90 -6.39
C GLY A 268 12.27 -23.57 -7.34
N LEU A 269 11.36 -24.35 -6.80
CA LEU A 269 10.31 -25.00 -7.59
C LEU A 269 9.34 -23.94 -8.10
N PRO A 270 9.08 -23.89 -9.41
CA PRO A 270 8.11 -22.98 -9.98
C PRO A 270 6.69 -23.36 -9.55
N SER A 271 5.82 -22.35 -9.51
CA SER A 271 4.42 -22.53 -9.16
C SER A 271 3.53 -22.01 -10.28
N TRP A 272 2.58 -22.81 -10.71
CA TRP A 272 1.57 -22.43 -11.69
C TRP A 272 0.28 -21.99 -10.99
N ARG A 273 -0.53 -21.18 -11.66
CA ARG A 273 -1.77 -20.66 -11.08
C ARG A 273 -2.69 -21.74 -10.51
N PHE A 274 -2.81 -22.88 -11.19
CA PHE A 274 -3.63 -24.01 -10.68
C PHE A 274 -3.10 -24.63 -9.37
N MET A 275 -1.82 -24.42 -9.03
CA MET A 275 -1.23 -24.80 -7.73
C MET A 275 -1.38 -23.67 -6.71
N LEU A 276 -1.22 -22.43 -7.15
CA LEU A 276 -1.30 -21.25 -6.27
C LEU A 276 -2.72 -21.03 -5.73
N GLU A 277 -3.75 -21.22 -6.56
CA GLU A 277 -5.14 -21.00 -6.14
C GLU A 277 -5.56 -21.89 -4.96
N PRO A 278 -5.35 -23.24 -4.97
CA PRO A 278 -5.63 -24.07 -3.81
C PRO A 278 -4.73 -23.75 -2.61
N ALA A 279 -3.43 -23.51 -2.83
CA ALA A 279 -2.49 -23.18 -1.76
C ALA A 279 -2.88 -21.88 -1.06
N MET A 280 -3.18 -20.82 -1.81
CA MET A 280 -3.63 -19.55 -1.28
C MET A 280 -5.02 -19.64 -0.63
N TRP A 281 -5.86 -20.57 -1.10
CA TRP A 281 -7.14 -20.86 -0.44
C TRP A 281 -6.91 -21.41 0.97
N VAL A 282 -6.01 -22.37 1.14
CA VAL A 282 -5.64 -22.93 2.44
C VAL A 282 -5.01 -21.86 3.34
N LEU A 283 -4.14 -21.01 2.79
CA LEU A 283 -3.50 -19.89 3.50
C LEU A 283 -4.47 -18.71 3.77
N ARG A 284 -5.71 -18.78 3.30
CA ARG A 284 -6.74 -17.72 3.40
C ARG A 284 -6.29 -16.38 2.80
N LYS A 285 -5.48 -16.42 1.74
CA LYS A 285 -4.97 -15.24 1.01
C LYS A 285 -5.46 -15.23 -0.44
N GLU A 286 -5.34 -14.10 -1.12
CA GLU A 286 -5.71 -13.98 -2.53
C GLU A 286 -4.48 -14.05 -3.45
N PRO A 287 -4.53 -14.84 -4.53
CA PRO A 287 -3.44 -14.95 -5.52
C PRO A 287 -3.15 -13.66 -6.27
N GLU A 288 -4.10 -12.73 -6.33
CA GLU A 288 -3.95 -11.43 -7.00
C GLU A 288 -2.71 -10.67 -6.51
N LEU A 289 -2.38 -10.80 -5.22
CA LEU A 289 -1.22 -10.12 -4.62
C LEU A 289 0.11 -10.44 -5.31
N VAL A 290 0.25 -11.65 -5.86
CA VAL A 290 1.49 -12.12 -6.48
C VAL A 290 1.39 -12.29 -8.00
N LEU A 291 0.18 -12.39 -8.54
CA LEU A 291 -0.02 -12.67 -9.97
C LEU A 291 -0.32 -11.42 -10.80
N LYS A 292 -0.78 -10.33 -10.18
CA LYS A 292 -1.04 -9.06 -10.88
C LYS A 292 0.28 -8.39 -11.24
N SER A 293 0.42 -7.96 -12.50
CA SER A 293 1.54 -7.15 -12.96
C SER A 293 1.31 -5.69 -12.54
N ARG A 294 2.17 -5.19 -11.66
CA ARG A 294 2.18 -3.79 -11.23
C ARG A 294 3.51 -3.19 -11.62
N TRP A 295 3.48 -2.30 -12.61
CA TRP A 295 4.67 -1.58 -13.05
C TRP A 295 4.45 -0.09 -12.79
N VAL A 296 4.98 0.40 -11.69
CA VAL A 296 4.75 1.74 -11.18
C VAL A 296 6.07 2.46 -11.02
N ALA A 297 6.16 3.70 -11.51
CA ALA A 297 7.31 4.58 -11.35
C ALA A 297 6.94 5.73 -10.39
N PRO A 298 7.84 6.12 -9.46
CA PRO A 298 7.63 7.24 -8.54
C PRO A 298 8.01 8.56 -9.19
N GLN A 299 7.28 8.99 -10.24
CA GLN A 299 7.71 10.13 -11.06
C GLN A 299 7.72 11.43 -10.26
N VAL A 300 6.71 11.68 -9.43
CA VAL A 300 6.63 12.90 -8.61
C VAL A 300 7.80 12.97 -7.63
N LEU A 301 8.13 11.88 -6.94
CA LEU A 301 9.26 11.83 -6.01
C LEU A 301 10.60 12.01 -6.73
N ALA A 302 10.75 11.40 -7.91
CA ALA A 302 11.97 11.50 -8.72
C ALA A 302 12.19 12.92 -9.26
N ASP A 303 11.14 13.55 -9.79
CA ASP A 303 11.19 14.91 -10.34
C ASP A 303 11.45 15.96 -9.23
N ALA A 304 10.93 15.70 -8.02
CA ALA A 304 11.23 16.53 -6.84
C ALA A 304 12.62 16.28 -6.25
N GLY A 305 13.37 15.27 -6.73
CA GLY A 305 14.74 14.99 -6.28
C GLY A 305 14.83 14.17 -5.00
N TYR A 306 13.83 13.33 -4.69
CA TYR A 306 13.90 12.39 -3.58
C TYR A 306 15.02 11.36 -3.80
N ASP A 307 15.94 11.24 -2.83
CA ASP A 307 17.04 10.27 -2.87
C ASP A 307 16.67 9.01 -2.10
N PHE A 308 16.55 7.89 -2.82
CA PHE A 308 16.18 6.61 -2.24
C PHE A 308 17.38 5.95 -1.56
N ALA A 309 17.22 5.51 -0.31
CA ALA A 309 18.22 4.74 0.41
C ALA A 309 18.38 3.31 -0.18
N TYR A 310 17.27 2.74 -0.66
CA TYR A 310 17.22 1.42 -1.27
C TYR A 310 16.64 1.47 -2.69
N PRO A 311 17.38 2.00 -3.68
CA PRO A 311 16.89 2.06 -5.06
C PRO A 311 16.85 0.68 -5.73
N GLU A 312 17.62 -0.30 -5.24
CA GLU A 312 17.78 -1.63 -5.82
C GLU A 312 17.21 -2.73 -4.91
N LEU A 313 16.56 -3.74 -5.53
CA LEU A 313 15.83 -4.78 -4.81
C LEU A 313 16.73 -5.66 -3.91
N GLU A 314 17.93 -6.03 -4.37
CA GLU A 314 18.75 -6.98 -3.61
C GLU A 314 19.27 -6.39 -2.30
N PRO A 315 19.84 -5.17 -2.26
CA PRO A 315 20.17 -4.50 -1.00
C PRO A 315 18.97 -4.36 -0.05
N ALA A 316 17.81 -3.96 -0.57
CA ALA A 316 16.58 -3.84 0.23
C ALA A 316 16.17 -5.17 0.87
N LEU A 317 16.17 -6.27 0.11
CA LEU A 317 15.82 -7.58 0.66
C LEU A 317 16.88 -8.12 1.63
N ARG A 318 18.17 -7.80 1.43
CA ARG A 318 19.22 -8.19 2.38
C ARG A 318 19.05 -7.50 3.71
N ASP A 319 18.81 -6.22 3.71
CA ASP A 319 18.57 -5.45 4.93
C ASP A 319 17.39 -6.03 5.72
N VAL A 320 16.23 -6.21 5.09
CA VAL A 320 15.06 -6.80 5.76
C VAL A 320 15.33 -8.22 6.25
N TRP A 321 16.08 -9.02 5.49
CA TRP A 321 16.46 -10.37 5.90
C TRP A 321 17.35 -10.37 7.13
N GLU A 322 18.32 -9.46 7.21
CA GLU A 322 19.21 -9.33 8.37
C GLU A 322 18.46 -8.85 9.61
N GLN A 323 17.54 -7.89 9.45
CA GLN A 323 16.68 -7.41 10.53
C GLN A 323 15.79 -8.52 11.10
N SER A 324 15.19 -9.35 10.24
CA SER A 324 14.31 -10.45 10.65
C SER A 324 15.00 -11.59 11.42
N ARG A 325 16.33 -11.57 11.51
CA ARG A 325 17.16 -12.58 12.19
C ARG A 325 17.74 -12.10 13.52
N ARG A 326 17.57 -10.83 13.82
CA ARG A 326 17.94 -10.23 15.12
C ARG A 326 16.83 -10.45 16.15
#